data_ff7253f5a689a02cb84184d9cddb08e1
#
_entry.id   ff7253f5a689a02cb84184d9cddb08e1
#
_cell.length_a   1.000
_cell.length_b   1.000
_cell.length_c   1.000
_cell.angle_alpha   90.00
_cell.angle_beta   90.00
_cell.angle_gamma   90.00
#
_symmetry.space_group_name_H-M   'P 1'
#
loop_
_entity.id
_entity.type
_entity.pdbx_description
1 polymer ?
#
loop_
_entity_poly.entity_id
_entity_poly.type
_entity_poly.pdbx_seq_one_letter_code
_entity_poly.pdbx_strand_id
1 'polypeptide(L)'
;RRLPLESGYFEAYNRPNVRLIDVLENPIERITPKGVQTTVEEHELDILVYATGFDGVTGGYDLIDIQGLGGRRLKDDWKDDLPKTFLGVLNDGFPNLLMVLGPHTSRGNIPRHIEKIVDFNVALIRHMREQGYSRVEARSEEAAKWLAQVVEVNKNRLAGKIPSWQTGVNANVPGRQNIRVLGYYGGATRYREIAEQVADGGYKELMFR
;
A
#
# COMPACT_ATOMS: atom_id res chain seq x y z
N ARG A 1 -6.66 13.92 -3.96
CA ARG A 1 -7.28 12.86 -4.79
C ARG A 1 -7.42 13.35 -6.21
N ARG A 2 -7.52 12.44 -7.17
CA ARG A 2 -7.94 12.79 -8.52
C ARG A 2 -9.42 13.18 -8.46
N LEU A 3 -9.80 14.23 -9.17
CA LEU A 3 -11.19 14.54 -9.41
C LEU A 3 -11.72 13.53 -10.44
N PRO A 4 -12.65 12.64 -10.10
CA PRO A 4 -13.27 11.75 -11.09
C PRO A 4 -14.13 12.58 -12.02
N LEU A 5 -14.07 12.26 -13.30
CA LEU A 5 -15.07 12.73 -14.25
C LEU A 5 -16.31 11.85 -14.10
N GLU A 6 -17.48 12.45 -14.14
CA GLU A 6 -18.76 11.76 -14.05
C GLU A 6 -19.74 12.30 -15.09
N SER A 7 -20.77 11.53 -15.37
CA SER A 7 -21.86 11.94 -16.25
C SER A 7 -23.15 11.33 -15.70
N GLY A 8 -23.98 12.19 -15.10
CA GLY A 8 -25.29 11.80 -14.53
C GLY A 8 -25.20 11.08 -13.17
N TYR A 9 -24.05 11.02 -12.51
CA TYR A 9 -23.91 10.37 -11.20
C TYR A 9 -24.71 11.10 -10.12
N PHE A 10 -24.58 12.40 -10.03
CA PHE A 10 -25.32 13.20 -9.03
C PHE A 10 -26.82 13.28 -9.37
N GLU A 11 -27.17 13.41 -10.64
CA GLU A 11 -28.55 13.43 -11.12
C GLU A 11 -29.28 12.11 -10.82
N ALA A 12 -28.55 10.98 -10.75
CA ALA A 12 -29.15 9.70 -10.42
C ALA A 12 -29.81 9.71 -9.05
N TYR A 13 -29.27 10.43 -8.07
CA TYR A 13 -29.83 10.54 -6.72
C TYR A 13 -31.12 11.35 -6.64
N ASN A 14 -31.47 12.10 -7.69
CA ASN A 14 -32.73 12.83 -7.78
C ASN A 14 -33.85 11.99 -8.38
N ARG A 15 -33.58 10.76 -8.81
CA ARG A 15 -34.59 9.88 -9.37
C ARG A 15 -35.43 9.27 -8.26
N PRO A 16 -36.78 9.13 -8.46
CA PRO A 16 -37.68 8.59 -7.43
C PRO A 16 -37.42 7.11 -7.09
N ASN A 17 -36.72 6.39 -7.95
CA ASN A 17 -36.35 4.98 -7.77
C ASN A 17 -34.93 4.80 -7.22
N VAL A 18 -34.26 5.88 -6.79
CA VAL A 18 -32.93 5.83 -6.17
C VAL A 18 -33.00 6.38 -4.75
N ARG A 19 -32.55 5.61 -3.80
CA ARG A 19 -32.46 6.02 -2.37
C ARG A 19 -31.01 6.01 -1.93
N LEU A 20 -30.60 7.07 -1.29
CA LEU A 20 -29.31 7.15 -0.60
C LEU A 20 -29.55 6.95 0.91
N ILE A 21 -28.87 5.98 1.49
CA ILE A 21 -28.95 5.69 2.92
C ILE A 21 -27.62 6.08 3.55
N ASP A 22 -27.66 6.97 4.55
CA ASP A 22 -26.51 7.29 5.37
C ASP A 22 -26.31 6.19 6.41
N VAL A 23 -25.30 5.35 6.21
CA VAL A 23 -25.00 4.23 7.10
C VAL A 23 -24.28 4.66 8.40
N LEU A 24 -23.91 5.94 8.54
CA LEU A 24 -23.43 6.47 9.82
C LEU A 24 -24.61 6.80 10.75
N GLU A 25 -25.71 7.30 10.18
CA GLU A 25 -26.95 7.58 10.93
C GLU A 25 -27.81 6.32 11.06
N ASN A 26 -27.80 5.46 10.04
CA ASN A 26 -28.59 4.23 9.97
C ASN A 26 -27.67 3.01 9.75
N PRO A 27 -26.87 2.60 10.73
CA PRO A 27 -25.94 1.50 10.60
C PRO A 27 -26.59 0.20 10.09
N ILE A 28 -25.84 -0.50 9.24
CA ILE A 28 -26.22 -1.86 8.81
C ILE A 28 -26.05 -2.80 10.00
N GLU A 29 -27.12 -3.50 10.36
CA GLU A 29 -27.09 -4.49 11.44
C GLU A 29 -26.76 -5.89 10.92
N ARG A 30 -27.38 -6.28 9.80
CA ARG A 30 -27.18 -7.61 9.21
C ARG A 30 -27.68 -7.68 7.77
N ILE A 31 -27.20 -8.69 7.08
CA ILE A 31 -27.79 -9.13 5.81
C ILE A 31 -28.90 -10.13 6.13
N THR A 32 -30.03 -10.02 5.45
CA THR A 32 -31.19 -10.89 5.58
C THR A 32 -31.40 -11.68 4.29
N PRO A 33 -32.27 -12.71 4.30
CA PRO A 33 -32.64 -13.40 3.06
C PRO A 33 -33.36 -12.50 2.02
N LYS A 34 -33.88 -11.35 2.46
CA LYS A 34 -34.59 -10.40 1.60
C LYS A 34 -33.76 -9.18 1.21
N GLY A 35 -32.62 -8.91 1.89
CA GLY A 35 -31.83 -7.73 1.60
C GLY A 35 -30.93 -7.29 2.75
N VAL A 36 -31.02 -6.03 3.17
CA VAL A 36 -30.19 -5.40 4.18
C VAL A 36 -31.04 -4.79 5.28
N GLN A 37 -30.82 -5.21 6.51
CA GLN A 37 -31.44 -4.61 7.70
C GLN A 37 -30.51 -3.52 8.24
N THR A 38 -31.02 -2.31 8.34
CA THR A 38 -30.42 -1.22 9.09
C THR A 38 -31.08 -1.11 10.48
N THR A 39 -30.58 -0.22 11.35
CA THR A 39 -31.21 0.09 12.64
C THR A 39 -32.63 0.64 12.51
N VAL A 40 -33.03 1.13 11.34
CA VAL A 40 -34.33 1.79 11.12
C VAL A 40 -35.31 0.90 10.34
N GLU A 41 -34.85 0.30 9.23
CA GLU A 41 -35.73 -0.47 8.36
C GLU A 41 -34.98 -1.58 7.61
N GLU A 42 -35.73 -2.56 7.10
CA GLU A 42 -35.23 -3.55 6.16
C GLU A 42 -35.38 -3.03 4.73
N HIS A 43 -34.29 -3.05 3.96
CA HIS A 43 -34.27 -2.71 2.54
C HIS A 43 -34.33 -4.00 1.72
N GLU A 44 -35.44 -4.28 1.10
CA GLU A 44 -35.61 -5.45 0.21
C GLU A 44 -34.84 -5.24 -1.08
N LEU A 45 -34.03 -6.22 -1.47
CA LEU A 45 -33.13 -6.18 -2.62
C LEU A 45 -33.13 -7.51 -3.36
N ASP A 46 -33.14 -7.45 -4.70
CA ASP A 46 -32.90 -8.62 -5.55
C ASP A 46 -31.40 -8.89 -5.73
N ILE A 47 -30.58 -7.83 -5.69
CA ILE A 47 -29.12 -7.91 -5.88
C ILE A 47 -28.44 -7.03 -4.84
N LEU A 48 -27.45 -7.59 -4.12
CA LEU A 48 -26.59 -6.87 -3.21
C LEU A 48 -25.15 -6.86 -3.76
N VAL A 49 -24.61 -5.66 -4.00
CA VAL A 49 -23.24 -5.49 -4.47
C VAL A 49 -22.33 -5.06 -3.31
N TYR A 50 -21.37 -5.89 -2.97
CA TYR A 50 -20.34 -5.56 -1.98
C TYR A 50 -19.25 -4.73 -2.65
N ALA A 51 -19.23 -3.43 -2.37
CA ALA A 51 -18.21 -2.48 -2.83
C ALA A 51 -17.46 -1.88 -1.65
N THR A 52 -17.10 -2.71 -0.67
CA THR A 52 -16.54 -2.32 0.63
C THR A 52 -15.07 -1.86 0.59
N GLY A 53 -14.45 -1.89 -0.60
CA GLY A 53 -13.07 -1.45 -0.81
C GLY A 53 -12.04 -2.55 -0.53
N PHE A 54 -10.77 -2.14 -0.59
CA PHE A 54 -9.63 -3.02 -0.37
C PHE A 54 -8.81 -2.56 0.82
N ASP A 55 -8.16 -3.49 1.52
CA ASP A 55 -7.05 -3.17 2.42
C ASP A 55 -5.80 -2.94 1.56
N GLY A 56 -5.55 -1.66 1.26
CA GLY A 56 -4.55 -1.26 0.28
C GLY A 56 -3.11 -1.34 0.81
N VAL A 57 -2.17 -1.44 -0.12
CA VAL A 57 -0.71 -1.37 0.07
C VAL A 57 -0.14 -2.52 0.92
N THR A 58 -0.46 -2.61 2.21
CA THR A 58 0.04 -3.66 3.11
C THR A 58 -0.88 -4.87 3.20
N GLY A 59 -2.19 -4.71 2.94
CA GLY A 59 -3.18 -5.74 3.17
C GLY A 59 -2.95 -7.03 2.37
N GLY A 60 -2.46 -6.92 1.13
CA GLY A 60 -2.10 -8.11 0.33
C GLY A 60 -0.96 -8.93 0.95
N TYR A 61 -0.02 -8.28 1.62
CA TYR A 61 1.08 -8.95 2.32
C TYR A 61 0.62 -9.62 3.62
N ASP A 62 -0.37 -9.04 4.29
CA ASP A 62 -0.92 -9.60 5.54
C ASP A 62 -1.63 -10.95 5.33
N LEU A 63 -2.10 -11.21 4.10
CA LEU A 63 -2.74 -12.46 3.72
C LEU A 63 -1.75 -13.61 3.45
N ILE A 64 -0.45 -13.30 3.37
CA ILE A 64 0.61 -14.26 3.10
C ILE A 64 1.46 -14.42 4.36
N ASP A 65 1.74 -15.66 4.78
CA ASP A 65 2.63 -15.90 5.92
C ASP A 65 4.10 -15.77 5.48
N ILE A 66 4.56 -14.52 5.33
CA ILE A 66 5.94 -14.21 4.96
C ILE A 66 6.79 -14.23 6.22
N GLN A 67 7.72 -15.19 6.28
CA GLN A 67 8.63 -15.39 7.40
C GLN A 67 10.06 -14.98 7.03
N GLY A 68 10.68 -14.22 7.92
CA GLY A 68 12.04 -13.75 7.81
C GLY A 68 12.99 -14.47 8.77
N LEU A 69 14.14 -13.87 9.00
CA LEU A 69 15.16 -14.39 9.90
C LEU A 69 14.64 -14.47 11.35
N GLY A 70 15.01 -15.53 12.04
CA GLY A 70 14.62 -15.73 13.45
C GLY A 70 13.13 -15.93 13.68
N GLY A 71 12.38 -16.30 12.65
CA GLY A 71 10.94 -16.50 12.75
C GLY A 71 10.11 -15.19 12.75
N ARG A 72 10.72 -14.03 12.42
CA ARG A 72 9.99 -12.77 12.25
C ARG A 72 8.92 -12.92 11.18
N ARG A 73 7.76 -12.35 11.39
CA ARG A 73 6.67 -12.35 10.41
C ARG A 73 6.46 -10.93 9.90
N LEU A 74 6.43 -10.75 8.59
CA LEU A 74 6.32 -9.44 7.96
C LEU A 74 5.08 -8.66 8.43
N LYS A 75 3.95 -9.35 8.56
CA LYS A 75 2.70 -8.76 9.04
C LYS A 75 2.79 -8.23 10.48
N ASP A 76 3.56 -8.90 11.34
CA ASP A 76 3.73 -8.47 12.73
C ASP A 76 4.65 -7.24 12.79
N ASP A 77 5.70 -7.20 11.96
CA ASP A 77 6.59 -6.04 11.84
C ASP A 77 5.86 -4.79 11.30
N TRP A 78 4.82 -4.98 10.49
CA TRP A 78 4.07 -3.88 9.86
C TRP A 78 2.74 -3.54 10.53
N LYS A 79 2.39 -4.24 11.61
CA LYS A 79 1.08 -4.13 12.26
C LYS A 79 0.86 -2.77 12.91
N ASP A 80 1.76 -2.38 13.80
CA ASP A 80 1.61 -1.22 14.69
C ASP A 80 2.45 -0.03 14.23
N ASP A 81 3.49 -0.26 13.41
CA ASP A 81 4.42 0.73 12.92
C ASP A 81 4.29 0.99 11.40
N LEU A 82 5.01 2.02 10.95
CA LEU A 82 5.23 2.21 9.52
C LEU A 82 6.13 1.09 8.98
N PRO A 83 5.81 0.49 7.82
CA PRO A 83 6.69 -0.47 7.18
C PRO A 83 8.10 0.10 7.01
N LYS A 84 9.13 -0.64 7.44
CA LYS A 84 10.54 -0.25 7.23
C LYS A 84 11.05 -0.94 5.99
N THR A 85 10.91 -0.30 4.86
CA THR A 85 11.39 -0.82 3.58
C THR A 85 12.55 0.03 3.07
N PHE A 86 13.40 -0.53 2.21
CA PHE A 86 14.33 0.24 1.40
C PHE A 86 13.80 0.31 -0.04
N LEU A 87 13.58 1.52 -0.55
CA LEU A 87 12.95 1.82 -1.84
C LEU A 87 11.57 1.16 -2.05
N GLY A 88 10.94 0.60 -1.00
CA GLY A 88 9.73 -0.21 -1.16
C GLY A 88 9.97 -1.54 -1.89
N VAL A 89 11.22 -1.99 -1.98
CA VAL A 89 11.66 -3.19 -2.70
C VAL A 89 12.18 -4.25 -1.74
N LEU A 90 12.98 -3.86 -0.76
CA LEU A 90 13.60 -4.78 0.20
C LEU A 90 13.24 -4.42 1.64
N ASN A 91 13.38 -5.40 2.52
CA ASN A 91 13.21 -5.24 3.98
C ASN A 91 14.45 -5.74 4.71
N ASP A 92 14.68 -5.21 5.89
CA ASP A 92 15.60 -5.73 6.89
C ASP A 92 15.03 -7.01 7.51
N GLY A 93 15.84 -8.06 7.61
CA GLY A 93 15.45 -9.34 8.21
C GLY A 93 14.60 -10.26 7.33
N PHE A 94 14.34 -9.89 6.07
CA PHE A 94 13.61 -10.70 5.10
C PHE A 94 14.45 -10.88 3.83
N PRO A 95 15.51 -11.70 3.90
CA PRO A 95 16.42 -11.87 2.78
C PRO A 95 15.72 -12.46 1.55
N ASN A 96 16.13 -11.97 0.37
CA ASN A 96 15.60 -12.38 -0.94
C ASN A 96 14.10 -12.06 -1.16
N LEU A 97 13.46 -11.30 -0.26
CA LEU A 97 12.13 -10.76 -0.50
C LEU A 97 12.25 -9.49 -1.37
N LEU A 98 12.08 -9.64 -2.66
CA LEU A 98 12.09 -8.56 -3.64
C LEU A 98 10.64 -8.18 -3.98
N MET A 99 10.18 -7.07 -3.42
CA MET A 99 8.81 -6.61 -3.65
C MET A 99 8.69 -5.83 -4.96
N VAL A 100 7.52 -5.94 -5.57
CA VAL A 100 7.10 -5.06 -6.66
C VAL A 100 5.95 -4.19 -6.16
N LEU A 101 6.12 -2.86 -6.17
CA LEU A 101 5.16 -1.89 -5.60
C LEU A 101 4.91 -2.07 -4.09
N GLY A 102 5.90 -2.45 -3.33
CA GLY A 102 5.82 -2.47 -1.88
C GLY A 102 5.57 -1.09 -1.27
N PRO A 103 5.33 -1.01 0.05
CA PRO A 103 5.19 0.27 0.75
C PRO A 103 6.39 1.17 0.49
N HIS A 104 6.15 2.49 0.39
CA HIS A 104 7.17 3.53 0.15
C HIS A 104 7.77 3.55 -1.27
N THR A 105 7.20 2.82 -2.23
CA THR A 105 7.49 3.07 -3.64
C THR A 105 6.84 4.37 -4.10
N SER A 106 7.33 4.92 -5.22
CA SER A 106 6.75 6.11 -5.83
C SER A 106 5.31 5.86 -6.31
N ARG A 107 4.53 6.92 -6.39
CA ARG A 107 3.14 6.91 -6.89
C ARG A 107 3.05 7.58 -8.25
N GLY A 108 2.16 7.08 -9.12
CA GLY A 108 1.95 7.63 -10.46
C GLY A 108 1.36 6.60 -11.41
N ASN A 109 1.93 6.48 -12.61
CA ASN A 109 1.55 5.46 -13.58
C ASN A 109 2.07 4.10 -13.12
N ILE A 110 1.17 3.26 -12.62
CA ILE A 110 1.52 1.98 -11.98
C ILE A 110 2.25 1.01 -12.92
N PRO A 111 1.79 0.73 -14.16
CA PRO A 111 2.51 -0.15 -15.07
C PRO A 111 3.96 0.30 -15.32
N ARG A 112 4.16 1.59 -15.56
CA ARG A 112 5.50 2.15 -15.77
C ARG A 112 6.40 2.02 -14.53
N HIS A 113 5.84 2.11 -13.31
CA HIS A 113 6.58 1.89 -12.08
C HIS A 113 6.96 0.43 -11.91
N ILE A 114 6.06 -0.50 -12.21
CA ILE A 114 6.33 -1.93 -12.19
C ILE A 114 7.53 -2.26 -13.06
N GLU A 115 7.55 -1.81 -14.31
CA GLU A 115 8.68 -2.02 -15.23
C GLU A 115 10.01 -1.58 -14.59
N LYS A 116 10.06 -0.36 -14.04
CA LYS A 116 11.29 0.16 -13.43
C LYS A 116 11.74 -0.59 -12.17
N ILE A 117 10.80 -1.04 -11.35
CA ILE A 117 11.13 -1.86 -10.17
C ILE A 117 11.61 -3.24 -10.61
N VAL A 118 11.01 -3.81 -11.63
CA VAL A 118 11.45 -5.10 -12.19
C VAL A 118 12.84 -4.97 -12.81
N ASP A 119 13.12 -3.90 -13.57
CA ASP A 119 14.48 -3.61 -14.10
C ASP A 119 15.51 -3.57 -12.95
N PHE A 120 15.20 -2.85 -11.86
CA PHE A 120 16.07 -2.78 -10.68
C PHE A 120 16.28 -4.17 -10.03
N ASN A 121 15.21 -4.93 -9.82
CA ASN A 121 15.26 -6.25 -9.22
C ASN A 121 16.08 -7.23 -10.09
N VAL A 122 15.91 -7.19 -11.40
CA VAL A 122 16.67 -8.03 -12.34
C VAL A 122 18.15 -7.66 -12.33
N ALA A 123 18.47 -6.35 -12.34
CA ALA A 123 19.86 -5.89 -12.24
C ALA A 123 20.51 -6.32 -10.91
N LEU A 124 19.77 -6.21 -9.79
CA LEU A 124 20.23 -6.68 -8.48
C LEU A 124 20.51 -8.19 -8.47
N ILE A 125 19.60 -9.01 -9.00
CA ILE A 125 19.79 -10.47 -9.10
C ILE A 125 21.00 -10.80 -9.96
N ARG A 126 21.22 -10.08 -11.07
CA ARG A 126 22.40 -10.26 -11.91
C ARG A 126 23.68 -9.93 -11.14
N HIS A 127 23.72 -8.80 -10.44
CA HIS A 127 24.84 -8.41 -9.58
C HIS A 127 25.13 -9.50 -8.53
N MET A 128 24.11 -10.04 -7.88
CA MET A 128 24.28 -11.13 -6.91
C MET A 128 24.96 -12.36 -7.54
N ARG A 129 24.49 -12.76 -8.73
CA ARG A 129 25.07 -13.91 -9.45
C ARG A 129 26.52 -13.69 -9.84
N GLU A 130 26.86 -12.50 -10.37
CA GLU A 130 28.19 -12.12 -10.78
C GLU A 130 29.18 -12.07 -9.61
N GLN A 131 28.72 -11.69 -8.42
CA GLN A 131 29.50 -11.63 -7.19
C GLN A 131 29.46 -12.91 -6.35
N GLY A 132 28.67 -13.93 -6.76
CA GLY A 132 28.54 -15.18 -6.03
C GLY A 132 27.71 -15.10 -4.74
N TYR A 133 26.89 -14.04 -4.60
CA TYR A 133 26.01 -13.90 -3.44
C TYR A 133 24.75 -14.74 -3.59
N SER A 134 24.33 -15.37 -2.50
CA SER A 134 23.09 -16.16 -2.42
C SER A 134 21.97 -15.46 -1.67
N ARG A 135 22.29 -14.37 -0.98
CA ARG A 135 21.36 -13.66 -0.09
C ARG A 135 21.54 -12.16 -0.19
N VAL A 136 20.42 -11.41 -0.21
CA VAL A 136 20.39 -9.97 -0.14
C VAL A 136 19.22 -9.49 0.74
N GLU A 137 19.46 -8.48 1.55
CA GLU A 137 18.45 -7.78 2.33
C GLU A 137 18.84 -6.30 2.51
N ALA A 138 17.89 -5.45 2.89
CA ALA A 138 18.20 -4.06 3.21
C ALA A 138 19.02 -3.97 4.51
N ARG A 139 19.97 -3.02 4.59
CA ARG A 139 20.54 -2.64 5.86
C ARG A 139 19.50 -1.89 6.70
N SER A 140 19.40 -2.21 7.97
CA SER A 140 18.40 -1.64 8.86
C SER A 140 18.47 -0.11 8.92
N GLU A 141 19.69 0.44 8.98
CA GLU A 141 19.92 1.88 8.97
C GLU A 141 19.51 2.55 7.66
N GLU A 142 19.67 1.89 6.52
CA GLU A 142 19.28 2.44 5.21
C GLU A 142 17.76 2.37 5.01
N ALA A 143 17.11 1.32 5.47
CA ALA A 143 15.66 1.25 5.51
C ALA A 143 15.06 2.35 6.41
N ALA A 144 15.68 2.62 7.56
CA ALA A 144 15.27 3.71 8.45
C ALA A 144 15.48 5.10 7.82
N LYS A 145 16.61 5.33 7.13
CA LYS A 145 16.86 6.59 6.39
C LYS A 145 15.86 6.79 5.29
N TRP A 146 15.55 5.73 4.52
CA TRP A 146 14.53 5.79 3.48
C TRP A 146 13.15 6.14 4.05
N LEU A 147 12.73 5.49 5.13
CA LEU A 147 11.49 5.82 5.83
C LEU A 147 11.45 7.29 6.24
N ALA A 148 12.52 7.81 6.85
CA ALA A 148 12.61 9.21 7.25
C ALA A 148 12.48 10.16 6.04
N GLN A 149 13.11 9.85 4.93
CA GLN A 149 12.97 10.61 3.68
C GLN A 149 11.55 10.55 3.14
N VAL A 150 10.90 9.40 3.15
CA VAL A 150 9.50 9.25 2.73
C VAL A 150 8.57 10.08 3.61
N VAL A 151 8.75 10.06 4.92
CA VAL A 151 7.96 10.87 5.86
C VAL A 151 8.14 12.36 5.58
N GLU A 152 9.39 12.82 5.40
CA GLU A 152 9.68 14.25 5.17
C GLU A 152 9.07 14.76 3.85
N VAL A 153 9.20 14.03 2.74
CA VAL A 153 8.62 14.48 1.46
C VAL A 153 7.09 14.49 1.44
N ASN A 154 6.47 13.77 2.39
CA ASN A 154 5.01 13.72 2.54
C ASN A 154 4.44 14.74 3.53
N LYS A 155 5.25 15.32 4.39
CA LYS A 155 4.87 16.17 5.53
C LYS A 155 3.87 17.28 5.18
N ASN A 156 4.05 17.92 4.03
CA ASN A 156 3.22 19.03 3.57
C ASN A 156 2.21 18.64 2.48
N ARG A 157 2.04 17.34 2.21
CA ARG A 157 1.12 16.86 1.17
C ARG A 157 -0.28 16.67 1.73
N LEU A 158 -1.28 17.27 1.06
CA LEU A 158 -2.69 17.10 1.43
C LEU A 158 -3.11 15.62 1.39
N ALA A 159 -2.62 14.87 0.41
CA ALA A 159 -2.93 13.43 0.27
C ALA A 159 -2.56 12.60 1.51
N GLY A 160 -1.51 12.98 2.24
CA GLY A 160 -1.10 12.33 3.49
C GLY A 160 -1.96 12.70 4.71
N LYS A 161 -2.87 13.67 4.57
CA LYS A 161 -3.75 14.14 5.66
C LYS A 161 -5.19 13.63 5.51
N ILE A 162 -5.49 12.93 4.42
CA ILE A 162 -6.86 12.48 4.12
C ILE A 162 -6.94 10.97 4.37
N PRO A 163 -7.88 10.51 5.23
CA PRO A 163 -8.15 9.08 5.39
C PRO A 163 -8.51 8.44 4.05
N SER A 164 -7.78 7.42 3.67
CA SER A 164 -8.01 6.67 2.42
C SER A 164 -7.25 5.35 2.42
N TRP A 165 -7.58 4.46 1.51
CA TRP A 165 -6.82 3.23 1.28
C TRP A 165 -5.33 3.51 0.96
N GLN A 166 -5.01 4.65 0.34
CA GLN A 166 -3.62 5.05 0.05
C GLN A 166 -2.82 5.41 1.31
N THR A 167 -3.50 5.84 2.35
CA THR A 167 -2.93 6.10 3.67
C THR A 167 -3.17 4.94 4.65
N GLY A 168 -3.58 3.79 4.13
CA GLY A 168 -3.81 2.57 4.89
C GLY A 168 -5.01 2.63 5.83
N VAL A 169 -5.92 3.60 5.63
CA VAL A 169 -7.14 3.68 6.43
C VAL A 169 -8.22 2.81 5.79
N ASN A 170 -8.73 1.88 6.58
CA ASN A 170 -9.88 1.05 6.26
C ASN A 170 -10.68 0.80 7.54
N ALA A 171 -11.87 1.41 7.62
CA ALA A 171 -12.74 1.29 8.81
C ALA A 171 -13.18 -0.15 9.08
N ASN A 172 -13.22 -1.00 8.05
CA ASN A 172 -13.68 -2.38 8.14
C ASN A 172 -12.59 -3.37 8.58
N VAL A 173 -11.34 -2.90 8.74
CA VAL A 173 -10.21 -3.76 9.13
C VAL A 173 -9.66 -3.30 10.47
N PRO A 174 -9.65 -4.14 11.51
CA PRO A 174 -9.07 -3.81 12.81
C PRO A 174 -7.61 -3.36 12.68
N GLY A 175 -7.24 -2.29 13.41
CA GLY A 175 -5.88 -1.72 13.36
C GLY A 175 -5.61 -0.82 12.14
N ARG A 176 -6.59 -0.58 11.25
CA ARG A 176 -6.46 0.26 10.06
C ARG A 176 -7.21 1.61 10.15
N GLN A 177 -7.38 2.14 11.34
CA GLN A 177 -8.12 3.40 11.57
C GLN A 177 -7.22 4.64 11.43
N ASN A 178 -5.91 4.49 11.54
CA ASN A 178 -4.97 5.61 11.55
C ASN A 178 -4.35 5.84 10.17
N ILE A 179 -4.10 7.13 9.87
CA ILE A 179 -3.36 7.54 8.68
C ILE A 179 -1.89 7.12 8.83
N ARG A 180 -1.39 6.41 7.82
CA ARG A 180 0.00 5.99 7.70
C ARG A 180 0.61 6.52 6.41
N VAL A 181 1.91 6.78 6.43
CA VAL A 181 2.66 7.16 5.24
C VAL A 181 3.10 5.89 4.52
N LEU A 182 2.39 5.51 3.45
CA LEU A 182 2.60 4.25 2.72
C LEU A 182 3.11 4.43 1.28
N GLY A 183 3.42 5.63 0.85
CA GLY A 183 3.92 5.89 -0.48
C GLY A 183 4.90 7.05 -0.53
N TYR A 184 5.87 6.97 -1.44
CA TYR A 184 6.79 8.06 -1.72
C TYR A 184 6.17 9.05 -2.71
N TYR A 185 5.95 10.28 -2.28
CA TYR A 185 5.36 11.35 -3.10
C TYR A 185 6.37 12.43 -3.53
N GLY A 186 7.66 12.13 -3.48
CA GLY A 186 8.73 12.99 -3.96
C GLY A 186 8.89 13.05 -5.48
N GLY A 187 8.03 12.34 -6.21
CA GLY A 187 8.01 12.28 -7.68
C GLY A 187 8.72 11.06 -8.26
N ALA A 188 8.18 10.57 -9.37
CA ALA A 188 8.65 9.35 -10.04
C ALA A 188 10.07 9.49 -10.60
N THR A 189 10.41 10.65 -11.13
CA THR A 189 11.76 10.93 -11.65
C THR A 189 12.79 10.86 -10.54
N ARG A 190 12.53 11.53 -9.42
CA ARG A 190 13.46 11.53 -8.29
C ARG A 190 13.62 10.14 -7.67
N TYR A 191 12.53 9.38 -7.54
CA TYR A 191 12.60 8.00 -7.06
C TYR A 191 13.50 7.13 -7.98
N ARG A 192 13.35 7.26 -9.29
CA ARG A 192 14.17 6.53 -10.26
C ARG A 192 15.64 6.91 -10.15
N GLU A 193 15.97 8.20 -10.09
CA GLU A 193 17.35 8.68 -9.91
C GLU A 193 17.99 8.08 -8.66
N ILE A 194 17.25 7.98 -7.55
CA ILE A 194 17.75 7.36 -6.32
C ILE A 194 18.02 5.86 -6.55
N ALA A 195 17.09 5.13 -7.19
CA ALA A 195 17.28 3.72 -7.48
C ALA A 195 18.48 3.47 -8.43
N GLU A 196 18.66 4.31 -9.44
CA GLU A 196 19.82 4.29 -10.36
C GLU A 196 21.12 4.55 -9.59
N GLN A 197 21.16 5.56 -8.71
CA GLN A 197 22.32 5.84 -7.86
C GLN A 197 22.72 4.68 -6.95
N VAL A 198 21.73 3.96 -6.41
CA VAL A 198 21.97 2.75 -5.60
C VAL A 198 22.61 1.65 -6.45
N ALA A 199 22.11 1.43 -7.66
CA ALA A 199 22.63 0.41 -8.56
C ALA A 199 24.05 0.77 -9.05
N ASP A 200 24.27 2.01 -9.47
CA ASP A 200 25.57 2.53 -9.93
C ASP A 200 26.60 2.54 -8.79
N GLY A 201 26.15 2.74 -7.55
CA GLY A 201 26.96 2.68 -6.34
C GLY A 201 27.32 1.28 -5.85
N GLY A 202 26.92 0.23 -6.60
CA GLY A 202 27.20 -1.18 -6.26
C GLY A 202 26.34 -1.69 -5.09
N TYR A 203 25.14 -1.13 -4.89
CA TYR A 203 24.16 -1.54 -3.89
C TYR A 203 24.70 -1.54 -2.44
N LYS A 204 25.55 -0.58 -2.07
CA LYS A 204 26.20 -0.48 -0.75
C LYS A 204 25.20 -0.34 0.41
N GLU A 205 23.97 0.08 0.14
CA GLU A 205 22.85 0.18 1.05
C GLU A 205 22.26 -1.19 1.43
N LEU A 206 22.68 -2.24 0.72
CA LEU A 206 22.21 -3.60 0.93
C LEU A 206 23.28 -4.44 1.65
N MET A 207 22.84 -5.51 2.25
CA MET A 207 23.68 -6.52 2.87
C MET A 207 23.60 -7.80 2.03
N PHE A 208 24.77 -8.27 1.61
CA PHE A 208 24.91 -9.50 0.82
C PHE A 208 25.62 -10.60 1.62
N ARG A 209 25.27 -11.83 1.33
CA ARG A 209 25.95 -13.02 1.86
C ARG A 209 25.99 -14.13 0.82
#